data_6238f6788976d765566c388570d9c2a4
#
_entry.id   6238f6788976d765566c388570d9c2a4
#
_cell.length_a   1.000
_cell.length_b   1.000
_cell.length_c   1.000
_cell.angle_alpha   90.00
_cell.angle_beta   90.00
_cell.angle_gamma   90.00
#
_symmetry.space_group_name_H-M   'P 1'
#
loop_
_entity.id
_entity.type
_entity.pdbx_description
1 polymer ?
#
loop_
_entity_poly.entity_id
_entity_poly.type
_entity_poly.pdbx_seq_one_letter_code
_entity_poly.pdbx_strand_id
1 'polypeptide(L)'
;MKALFSKILVPIDGSDYSFKAAEYAIDISRRYQSEITLISIVASKVRYGDSSGIFGAIPPSYLKKYENEARKWFNRVLEKVKKDGLEIKKIKTDVITTPLSIVSTILRHAEKNEADLIVIGTKGITGFKRMLVGSVASGVVTYAHCPVLVIR
;
A
#
# COMPACT_ATOMS: atom_id res chain seq x y z
N MET A 1 -16.82 21.47 8.95
CA MET A 1 -15.66 21.55 8.03
C MET A 1 -15.06 20.16 7.87
N LYS A 2 -14.88 19.72 6.65
CA LYS A 2 -14.25 18.42 6.37
C LYS A 2 -12.77 18.50 6.79
N ALA A 3 -12.27 17.49 7.52
CA ALA A 3 -10.86 17.41 7.83
C ALA A 3 -10.03 17.34 6.54
N LEU A 4 -8.84 17.93 6.58
CA LEU A 4 -7.94 17.98 5.41
C LEU A 4 -7.58 16.55 4.92
N PHE A 5 -7.34 15.65 5.86
CA PHE A 5 -7.07 14.24 5.59
C PHE A 5 -8.13 13.38 6.29
N SER A 6 -9.18 13.00 5.57
CA SER A 6 -10.26 12.17 6.10
C SER A 6 -10.08 10.69 5.80
N LYS A 7 -9.46 10.38 4.66
CA LYS A 7 -9.27 9.00 4.18
C LYS A 7 -7.84 8.81 3.69
N ILE A 8 -7.07 8.00 4.39
CA ILE A 8 -5.66 7.73 4.12
C ILE A 8 -5.52 6.33 3.53
N LEU A 9 -4.84 6.21 2.39
CA LEU A 9 -4.49 4.94 1.77
C LEU A 9 -3.02 4.62 2.00
N VAL A 10 -2.72 3.41 2.46
CA VAL A 10 -1.35 2.94 2.74
C VAL A 10 -1.10 1.59 2.08
N PRO A 11 -0.33 1.54 1.00
CA PRO A 11 0.12 0.28 0.43
C PRO A 11 1.16 -0.40 1.33
N ILE A 12 0.97 -1.69 1.61
CA ILE A 12 1.85 -2.53 2.42
C ILE A 12 2.37 -3.68 1.57
N ASP A 13 3.68 -3.84 1.50
CA ASP A 13 4.34 -4.90 0.74
C ASP A 13 5.27 -5.79 1.59
N GLY A 14 5.24 -5.61 2.91
CA GLY A 14 6.10 -6.31 3.86
C GLY A 14 7.48 -5.71 4.04
N SER A 15 7.85 -4.67 3.31
CA SER A 15 9.10 -3.94 3.51
C SER A 15 9.05 -3.08 4.77
N ASP A 16 10.22 -2.81 5.37
CA ASP A 16 10.32 -1.90 6.52
C ASP A 16 9.83 -0.49 6.18
N TYR A 17 10.03 -0.05 4.95
CA TYR A 17 9.53 1.23 4.46
C TYR A 17 8.00 1.29 4.45
N SER A 18 7.31 0.21 4.09
CA SER A 18 5.85 0.17 4.12
C SER A 18 5.31 0.17 5.55
N PHE A 19 5.95 -0.53 6.48
CA PHE A 19 5.59 -0.47 7.90
C PHE A 19 5.82 0.92 8.49
N LYS A 20 6.92 1.57 8.14
CA LYS A 20 7.20 2.94 8.55
C LYS A 20 6.16 3.91 7.99
N ALA A 21 5.75 3.72 6.74
CA ALA A 21 4.66 4.49 6.14
C ALA A 21 3.35 4.33 6.93
N ALA A 22 3.02 3.10 7.35
CA ALA A 22 1.85 2.86 8.21
C ALA A 22 1.94 3.61 9.54
N GLU A 23 3.11 3.67 10.17
CA GLU A 23 3.31 4.44 11.41
C GLU A 23 3.04 5.94 11.23
N TYR A 24 3.51 6.53 10.13
CA TYR A 24 3.20 7.92 9.80
C TYR A 24 1.71 8.14 9.55
N ALA A 25 1.06 7.23 8.82
CA ALA A 25 -0.37 7.31 8.58
C ALA A 25 -1.19 7.23 9.87
N ILE A 26 -0.77 6.39 10.82
CA ILE A 26 -1.39 6.27 12.15
C ILE A 26 -1.26 7.59 12.92
N ASP A 27 -0.08 8.21 12.93
CA ASP A 27 0.11 9.50 13.63
C ASP A 27 -0.76 10.61 13.02
N ILE A 28 -0.82 10.66 11.69
CA ILE A 28 -1.69 11.60 10.98
C ILE A 28 -3.17 11.33 11.30
N SER A 29 -3.59 10.06 11.27
CA SER A 29 -4.96 9.66 11.56
C SER A 29 -5.40 10.10 12.97
N ARG A 30 -4.53 10.02 13.96
CA ARG A 30 -4.82 10.48 15.32
C ARG A 30 -5.11 11.98 15.39
N ARG A 31 -4.38 12.77 14.60
CA ARG A 31 -4.54 14.24 14.57
C ARG A 31 -5.78 14.68 13.82
N TYR A 32 -6.09 14.02 12.71
CA TYR A 32 -7.17 14.41 11.79
C TYR A 32 -8.43 13.55 11.92
N GLN A 33 -8.43 12.53 12.79
CA GLN A 33 -9.54 11.57 12.93
C GLN A 33 -9.83 10.84 11.61
N SER A 34 -8.79 10.50 10.86
CA SER A 34 -8.88 9.90 9.54
C SER A 34 -9.25 8.41 9.59
N GLU A 35 -9.92 7.93 8.56
CA GLU A 35 -9.99 6.49 8.26
C GLU A 35 -8.69 6.07 7.56
N ILE A 36 -8.15 4.91 7.89
CA ILE A 36 -6.99 4.32 7.22
C ILE A 36 -7.44 3.07 6.45
N THR A 37 -7.00 2.95 5.23
CA THR A 37 -7.09 1.70 4.46
C THR A 37 -5.69 1.18 4.16
N LEU A 38 -5.36 0.00 4.69
CA LEU A 38 -4.15 -0.73 4.37
C LEU A 38 -4.45 -1.66 3.20
N ILE A 39 -3.69 -1.55 2.11
CA ILE A 39 -3.83 -2.45 0.97
C ILE A 39 -2.55 -3.20 0.70
N SER A 40 -2.68 -4.43 0.25
CA SER A 40 -1.58 -5.22 -0.30
C SER A 40 -1.98 -5.76 -1.66
N ILE A 41 -1.10 -5.65 -2.64
CA ILE A 41 -1.43 -5.93 -4.03
C ILE A 41 -0.56 -7.07 -4.54
N VAL A 42 -1.20 -8.07 -5.14
CA VAL A 42 -0.53 -9.14 -5.86
C VAL A 42 -0.92 -9.10 -7.33
N ALA A 43 0.09 -9.03 -8.20
CA ALA A 43 -0.13 -9.14 -9.62
C ALA A 43 -0.54 -10.57 -9.99
N SER A 44 -1.69 -10.73 -10.65
CA SER A 44 -2.21 -12.06 -11.06
C SER A 44 -1.56 -12.59 -12.33
N LYS A 45 -0.74 -11.79 -13.01
CA LYS A 45 -0.02 -12.15 -14.23
C LYS A 45 1.43 -11.76 -14.12
N VAL A 46 2.33 -12.69 -14.45
CA VAL A 46 3.77 -12.45 -14.54
C VAL A 46 4.15 -12.34 -16.02
N ARG A 47 4.93 -11.32 -16.35
CA ARG A 47 5.55 -11.22 -17.67
C ARG A 47 6.80 -12.10 -17.68
N TYR A 48 6.77 -13.17 -18.46
CA TYR A 48 7.99 -13.95 -18.71
C TYR A 48 8.91 -13.16 -19.63
N GLY A 49 10.19 -13.05 -19.22
CA GLY A 49 11.16 -12.10 -19.77
C GLY A 49 11.79 -12.46 -21.11
N ASP A 50 11.03 -13.06 -22.03
CA ASP A 50 11.44 -13.11 -23.41
C ASP A 50 10.58 -12.18 -24.27
N SER A 51 11.11 -11.80 -25.43
CA SER A 51 10.52 -10.86 -26.36
C SER A 51 9.16 -11.29 -26.95
N SER A 52 8.63 -12.44 -26.54
CA SER A 52 7.34 -12.98 -27.02
C SER A 52 6.10 -12.41 -26.30
N GLY A 53 6.29 -11.70 -25.20
CA GLY A 53 5.17 -11.08 -24.47
C GLY A 53 4.21 -12.07 -23.81
N ILE A 54 4.66 -13.27 -23.53
CA ILE A 54 3.84 -14.32 -22.88
C ILE A 54 3.60 -13.95 -21.43
N PHE A 55 2.33 -13.77 -21.07
CA PHE A 55 1.89 -13.59 -19.69
C PHE A 55 1.46 -14.95 -19.13
N GLY A 56 2.11 -15.38 -18.05
CA GLY A 56 1.68 -16.56 -17.29
C GLY A 56 0.74 -16.16 -16.16
N ALA A 57 -0.30 -16.98 -15.94
CA ALA A 57 -1.13 -16.87 -14.75
C ALA A 57 -0.35 -17.34 -13.51
N ILE A 58 -0.46 -16.58 -12.42
CA ILE A 58 0.09 -17.00 -11.14
C ILE A 58 -0.75 -18.16 -10.58
N PRO A 59 -0.14 -19.27 -10.12
CA PRO A 59 -0.89 -20.38 -9.54
C PRO A 59 -1.74 -19.96 -8.35
N PRO A 60 -2.97 -20.52 -8.18
CA PRO A 60 -3.82 -20.21 -7.02
C PRO A 60 -3.15 -20.45 -5.67
N SER A 61 -2.28 -21.44 -5.56
CA SER A 61 -1.50 -21.71 -4.35
C SER A 61 -0.56 -20.56 -3.97
N TYR A 62 0.05 -19.92 -4.94
CA TYR A 62 0.89 -18.75 -4.73
C TYR A 62 0.07 -17.54 -4.29
N LEU A 63 -1.08 -17.31 -4.93
CA LEU A 63 -1.99 -16.23 -4.55
C LEU A 63 -2.46 -16.37 -3.11
N LYS A 64 -2.82 -17.59 -2.70
CA LYS A 64 -3.22 -17.87 -1.32
C LYS A 64 -2.08 -17.65 -0.33
N LYS A 65 -0.88 -18.08 -0.68
CA LYS A 65 0.32 -17.84 0.14
C LYS A 65 0.56 -16.36 0.32
N TYR A 66 0.50 -15.58 -0.75
CA TYR A 66 0.67 -14.13 -0.69
C TYR A 66 -0.43 -13.46 0.17
N GLU A 67 -1.67 -13.87 0.00
CA GLU A 67 -2.78 -13.37 0.82
C GLU A 67 -2.54 -13.62 2.31
N ASN A 68 -2.07 -14.82 2.68
CA ASN A 68 -1.73 -15.15 4.05
C ASN A 68 -0.59 -14.28 4.60
N GLU A 69 0.45 -14.03 3.81
CA GLU A 69 1.55 -13.13 4.18
C GLU A 69 1.05 -11.68 4.36
N ALA A 70 0.23 -11.19 3.44
CA ALA A 70 -0.35 -9.86 3.54
C ALA A 70 -1.18 -9.68 4.82
N ARG A 71 -1.96 -10.69 5.20
CA ARG A 71 -2.72 -10.68 6.46
C ARG A 71 -1.81 -10.61 7.68
N LYS A 72 -0.67 -11.28 7.67
CA LYS A 72 0.33 -11.16 8.74
C LYS A 72 0.89 -9.73 8.84
N TRP A 73 1.15 -9.09 7.69
CA TRP A 73 1.61 -7.70 7.67
C TRP A 73 0.57 -6.75 8.26
N PHE A 74 -0.69 -6.90 7.87
CA PHE A 74 -1.78 -6.11 8.44
C PHE A 74 -1.91 -6.33 9.95
N ASN A 75 -1.85 -7.58 10.40
CA ASN A 75 -1.93 -7.91 11.83
C ASN A 75 -0.78 -7.27 12.61
N ARG A 76 0.43 -7.24 12.06
CA ARG A 76 1.58 -6.54 12.68
C ARG A 76 1.27 -5.07 12.93
N VAL A 77 0.66 -4.38 11.97
CA VAL A 77 0.27 -2.97 12.12
C VAL A 77 -0.83 -2.83 13.17
N LEU A 78 -1.87 -3.67 13.10
CA LEU A 78 -3.01 -3.61 14.03
C LEU A 78 -2.62 -3.93 15.48
N GLU A 79 -1.73 -4.89 15.70
CA GLU A 79 -1.21 -5.22 17.02
C GLU A 79 -0.42 -4.07 17.64
N LYS A 80 0.39 -3.38 16.82
CA LYS A 80 1.10 -2.19 17.27
C LYS A 80 0.12 -1.08 17.70
N VAL A 81 -0.93 -0.86 16.93
CA VAL A 81 -1.99 0.10 17.26
C VAL A 81 -2.61 -0.23 18.62
N LYS A 82 -2.96 -1.49 18.85
CA LYS A 82 -3.52 -1.95 20.14
C LYS A 82 -2.55 -1.78 21.31
N LYS A 83 -1.29 -2.17 21.09
CA LYS A 83 -0.23 -2.10 22.13
C LYS A 83 0.03 -0.66 22.58
N ASP A 84 0.01 0.27 21.63
CA ASP A 84 0.23 1.69 21.90
C ASP A 84 -1.02 2.38 22.46
N GLY A 85 -2.13 1.65 22.66
CA GLY A 85 -3.37 2.18 23.20
C GLY A 85 -4.02 3.24 22.32
N LEU A 86 -3.80 3.15 21.01
CA LEU A 86 -4.26 4.15 20.06
C LEU A 86 -5.72 3.91 19.68
N GLU A 87 -6.53 4.92 19.92
CA GLU A 87 -7.89 4.97 19.38
C GLU A 87 -7.83 5.41 17.93
N ILE A 88 -7.93 4.47 17.02
CA ILE A 88 -8.10 4.77 15.60
C ILE A 88 -9.53 4.45 15.22
N LYS A 89 -10.21 5.48 14.78
CA LYS A 89 -11.63 5.47 14.47
C LYS A 89 -12.02 4.35 13.50
N LYS A 90 -11.17 4.07 12.51
CA LYS A 90 -11.43 3.01 11.54
C LYS A 90 -10.18 2.63 10.75
N ILE A 91 -9.79 1.38 10.83
CA ILE A 91 -8.77 0.81 9.95
C ILE A 91 -9.41 -0.31 9.14
N LYS A 92 -9.30 -0.22 7.83
CA LYS A 92 -9.70 -1.26 6.88
C LYS A 92 -8.46 -1.93 6.30
N THR A 93 -8.58 -3.18 5.94
CA THR A 93 -7.52 -3.95 5.26
C THR A 93 -8.09 -4.62 4.02
N ASP A 94 -7.34 -4.63 2.94
CA ASP A 94 -7.74 -5.27 1.69
C ASP A 94 -6.53 -5.89 0.97
N VAL A 95 -6.69 -7.12 0.50
CA VAL A 95 -5.72 -7.79 -0.37
C VAL A 95 -6.29 -7.82 -1.77
N ILE A 96 -5.60 -7.19 -2.71
CA ILE A 96 -6.09 -6.99 -4.07
C ILE A 96 -5.27 -7.87 -5.03
N THR A 97 -5.95 -8.77 -5.72
CA THR A 97 -5.39 -9.50 -6.85
C THR A 97 -5.76 -8.78 -8.15
N THR A 98 -4.78 -8.44 -8.96
CA THR A 98 -5.00 -7.60 -10.14
C THR A 98 -4.17 -8.05 -11.34
N PRO A 99 -4.72 -8.00 -12.58
CA PRO A 99 -3.94 -8.14 -13.81
C PRO A 99 -3.22 -6.84 -14.21
N LEU A 100 -3.47 -5.74 -13.49
CA LEU A 100 -2.88 -4.43 -13.74
C LEU A 100 -1.53 -4.28 -13.03
N SER A 101 -0.82 -3.19 -13.33
CA SER A 101 0.36 -2.81 -12.57
C SER A 101 -0.01 -2.43 -11.14
N ILE A 102 0.96 -2.54 -10.23
CA ILE A 102 0.80 -2.13 -8.83
C ILE A 102 0.44 -0.63 -8.75
N VAL A 103 1.14 0.21 -9.50
CA VAL A 103 0.86 1.66 -9.55
C VAL A 103 -0.58 1.94 -9.97
N SER A 104 -1.03 1.36 -11.11
CA SER A 104 -2.41 1.55 -11.59
C SER A 104 -3.45 1.07 -10.57
N THR A 105 -3.17 -0.01 -9.87
CA THR A 105 -4.09 -0.55 -8.86
C THR A 105 -4.19 0.35 -7.64
N ILE A 106 -3.07 0.89 -7.15
CA ILE A 106 -3.06 1.88 -6.06
C ILE A 106 -3.88 3.11 -6.44
N LEU A 107 -3.62 3.66 -7.63
CA LEU A 107 -4.29 4.88 -8.11
C LEU A 107 -5.81 4.67 -8.25
N ARG A 108 -6.23 3.57 -8.86
CA ARG A 108 -7.66 3.23 -9.00
C ARG A 108 -8.34 3.03 -7.65
N HIS A 109 -7.67 2.37 -6.72
CA HIS A 109 -8.21 2.18 -5.38
C HIS A 109 -8.37 3.52 -4.66
N ALA A 110 -7.38 4.39 -4.76
CA ALA A 110 -7.41 5.73 -4.17
C ALA A 110 -8.57 6.58 -4.73
N GLU A 111 -8.75 6.57 -6.05
CA GLU A 111 -9.84 7.31 -6.71
C GLU A 111 -11.22 6.75 -6.33
N LYS A 112 -11.40 5.44 -6.45
CA LYS A 112 -12.68 4.76 -6.17
C LYS A 112 -13.14 4.97 -4.73
N ASN A 113 -12.23 4.99 -3.78
CA ASN A 113 -12.54 5.14 -2.36
C ASN A 113 -12.38 6.59 -1.86
N GLU A 114 -12.12 7.52 -2.76
CA GLU A 114 -11.98 8.95 -2.46
C GLU A 114 -10.91 9.22 -1.40
N ALA A 115 -9.75 8.54 -1.50
CA ALA A 115 -8.62 8.82 -0.64
C ALA A 115 -8.14 10.26 -0.86
N ASP A 116 -7.88 10.96 0.20
CA ASP A 116 -7.39 12.34 0.17
C ASP A 116 -5.93 12.47 0.60
N LEU A 117 -5.30 11.34 0.94
CA LEU A 117 -3.87 11.19 1.17
C LEU A 117 -3.43 9.74 0.87
N ILE A 118 -2.32 9.60 0.15
CA ILE A 118 -1.60 8.33 0.05
C ILE A 118 -0.30 8.44 0.84
N VAL A 119 -0.03 7.49 1.74
CA VAL A 119 1.23 7.39 2.46
C VAL A 119 1.94 6.13 2.01
N ILE A 120 3.11 6.27 1.40
CA ILE A 120 3.82 5.17 0.74
C ILE A 120 5.30 5.16 1.11
N GLY A 121 5.86 3.95 1.30
CA GLY A 121 7.29 3.79 1.49
C GLY A 121 8.07 4.14 0.20
N THR A 122 9.24 4.71 0.36
CA THR A 122 10.08 5.12 -0.78
C THR A 122 10.62 3.96 -1.59
N LYS A 123 10.79 2.77 -0.97
CA LYS A 123 11.31 1.54 -1.60
C LYS A 123 10.45 0.36 -1.19
N GLY A 124 10.34 -0.63 -2.09
CA GLY A 124 9.70 -1.89 -1.79
C GLY A 124 10.70 -2.96 -1.31
N ILE A 125 10.28 -4.22 -1.34
CA ILE A 125 11.06 -5.39 -0.90
C ILE A 125 12.41 -5.50 -1.66
N THR A 126 12.45 -5.10 -2.92
CA THR A 126 13.62 -5.19 -3.79
C THR A 126 14.62 -4.03 -3.63
N GLY A 127 14.39 -3.13 -2.69
CA GLY A 127 15.09 -1.87 -2.44
C GLY A 127 16.51 -1.74 -2.97
N PHE A 128 16.67 -1.10 -4.11
CA PHE A 128 17.98 -0.76 -4.67
C PHE A 128 18.59 0.38 -3.86
N LYS A 129 19.74 0.15 -3.21
CA LYS A 129 20.41 1.14 -2.33
C LYS A 129 20.73 2.48 -2.99
N ARG A 130 20.81 2.51 -4.33
CA ARG A 130 21.13 3.72 -5.12
C ARG A 130 19.92 4.53 -5.58
N MET A 131 18.70 3.99 -5.46
CA MET A 131 17.49 4.72 -5.86
C MET A 131 16.96 5.53 -4.68
N LEU A 132 16.84 6.84 -4.87
CA LEU A 132 16.26 7.74 -3.88
C LEU A 132 14.77 7.49 -3.67
N VAL A 133 14.05 7.14 -4.74
CA VAL A 133 12.62 6.81 -4.73
C VAL A 133 12.39 5.58 -5.62
N GLY A 134 11.70 4.56 -5.12
CA GLY A 134 11.36 3.34 -5.87
C GLY A 134 10.38 3.60 -7.01
N SER A 135 10.30 2.67 -7.96
CA SER A 135 9.44 2.79 -9.15
C SER A 135 7.95 2.93 -8.81
N VAL A 136 7.47 2.19 -7.81
CA VAL A 136 6.05 2.27 -7.39
C VAL A 136 5.77 3.64 -6.75
N ALA A 137 6.56 4.07 -5.80
CA ALA A 137 6.40 5.38 -5.16
C ALA A 137 6.50 6.52 -6.18
N SER A 138 7.45 6.47 -7.09
CA SER A 138 7.63 7.45 -8.17
C SER A 138 6.40 7.51 -9.09
N GLY A 139 5.87 6.37 -9.49
CA GLY A 139 4.65 6.31 -10.32
C GLY A 139 3.43 6.85 -9.61
N VAL A 140 3.26 6.53 -8.33
CA VAL A 140 2.15 7.04 -7.52
C VAL A 140 2.24 8.56 -7.37
N VAL A 141 3.42 9.10 -7.04
CA VAL A 141 3.63 10.56 -6.96
C VAL A 141 3.28 11.27 -8.27
N THR A 142 3.66 10.66 -9.40
CA THR A 142 3.45 11.28 -10.72
C THR A 142 1.97 11.35 -11.11
N TYR A 143 1.19 10.33 -10.79
CA TYR A 143 -0.17 10.18 -11.33
C TYR A 143 -1.30 10.27 -10.31
N ALA A 144 -1.01 10.41 -9.02
CA ALA A 144 -2.06 10.47 -8.00
C ALA A 144 -2.93 11.73 -8.14
N HIS A 145 -4.24 11.55 -7.89
CA HIS A 145 -5.21 12.66 -7.85
C HIS A 145 -5.20 13.44 -6.52
N CYS A 146 -4.48 12.94 -5.52
CA CYS A 146 -4.40 13.49 -4.18
C CYS A 146 -2.94 13.63 -3.71
N PRO A 147 -2.69 14.35 -2.63
CA PRO A 147 -1.37 14.40 -1.99
C PRO A 147 -0.78 13.02 -1.71
N VAL A 148 0.52 12.90 -1.88
CA VAL A 148 1.30 11.68 -1.61
C VAL A 148 2.44 12.00 -0.67
N LEU A 149 2.47 11.32 0.47
CA LEU A 149 3.56 11.39 1.43
C LEU A 149 4.47 10.17 1.25
N VAL A 150 5.71 10.41 0.84
CA VAL A 150 6.71 9.36 0.63
C VAL A 150 7.61 9.25 1.86
N ILE A 151 7.68 8.05 2.45
CA ILE A 151 8.43 7.79 3.68
C ILE A 151 9.73 7.04 3.36
N ARG A 152 10.83 7.54 3.90
CA ARG A 152 12.18 6.98 3.78
C ARG A 152 12.57 6.17 5.00
#